data_8f9ea771cf9b94144e8653207ad2f852
#
_entry.id   8f9ea771cf9b94144e8653207ad2f852
#
_cell.length_a   1.000
_cell.length_b   1.000
_cell.length_c   1.000
_cell.angle_alpha   90.00
_cell.angle_beta   90.00
_cell.angle_gamma   90.00
#
_symmetry.space_group_name_H-M   'P 1'
#
loop_
_entity.id
_entity.type
_entity.pdbx_description
1 polymer ?
#
loop_
_entity_poly.entity_id
_entity_poly.type
_entity_poly.pdbx_seq_one_letter_code
_entity_poly.pdbx_strand_id
1 'polypeptide(L)'
;MAELGQKSETSKSATELRSQASATKLALVSCGLGNVTRGFETSTARWYEALRRHTDLDVRLFCGGNYPGGKQLWNMPRNSIWTKGVHTLPFISEQHRWEWTYGVEQVSFWSALNFELLAWRPDVVWLKDFPLAHMVSASRNIFGLKFKIIFANGGLPDPNAYKDLDYIQQIQPRKYEEALDLGIPRERMELLTNCFPNLDTHVNRSTVRQSLGLEDDDWVVLCVAAWNKYHKRLDYLIDEVARLGDPKVKLVLCGAPEVDTRSLQEQGKRLLGDRIHWLTVDVDTIPSIMKASDVLVLPTLQEHLGNVLAEAAMCGLPLISHPHHGARYIIQNEFWMTDLSEPGNLTSRLLWMRHNNVQVATELEKLKADVNARFNEKLQAAKFESMVFKTLSLGDGRIGAAG
;
A
#
# COMPACT_ATOMS: atom_id res chain seq x y z
N MET A 1 25.83 -50.50 -14.34
CA MET A 1 24.44 -50.62 -13.88
C MET A 1 24.36 -50.07 -12.48
N ALA A 2 23.85 -48.85 -12.35
CA ALA A 2 23.42 -48.26 -11.09
C ALA A 2 22.28 -47.29 -11.44
N GLU A 3 21.05 -47.74 -11.15
CA GLU A 3 19.84 -46.94 -11.31
C GLU A 3 19.78 -45.86 -10.26
N LEU A 4 19.75 -44.61 -10.72
CA LEU A 4 19.44 -43.44 -9.94
C LEU A 4 17.92 -43.34 -9.82
N GLY A 5 17.39 -43.69 -8.65
CA GLY A 5 16.00 -43.51 -8.30
C GLY A 5 15.64 -42.00 -8.24
N GLN A 6 14.90 -41.51 -9.23
CA GLN A 6 14.18 -40.26 -9.17
C GLN A 6 13.06 -40.37 -8.13
N LYS A 7 13.19 -39.63 -7.03
CA LYS A 7 12.07 -39.37 -6.14
C LYS A 7 11.07 -38.50 -6.90
N SER A 8 9.93 -39.04 -7.26
CA SER A 8 8.78 -38.31 -7.75
C SER A 8 8.24 -37.41 -6.64
N GLU A 9 8.44 -36.09 -6.75
CA GLU A 9 7.63 -35.13 -6.03
C GLU A 9 6.19 -35.27 -6.57
N THR A 10 5.32 -35.83 -5.75
CA THR A 10 3.89 -35.95 -6.04
C THR A 10 3.28 -34.55 -6.12
N SER A 11 3.02 -34.08 -7.33
CA SER A 11 2.19 -32.88 -7.54
C SER A 11 0.78 -33.23 -7.05
N LYS A 12 0.35 -32.59 -5.96
CA LYS A 12 -1.04 -32.68 -5.50
C LYS A 12 -1.98 -32.25 -6.63
N SER A 13 -3.08 -32.97 -6.81
CA SER A 13 -4.06 -32.61 -7.84
C SER A 13 -4.71 -31.25 -7.54
N ALA A 14 -5.17 -30.55 -8.57
CA ALA A 14 -5.88 -29.27 -8.41
C ALA A 14 -7.11 -29.39 -7.50
N THR A 15 -7.73 -30.56 -7.45
CA THR A 15 -8.88 -30.86 -6.57
C THR A 15 -8.47 -31.00 -5.11
N GLU A 16 -7.31 -31.61 -4.82
CA GLU A 16 -6.77 -31.70 -3.45
C GLU A 16 -6.33 -30.34 -2.93
N LEU A 17 -5.73 -29.51 -3.77
CA LEU A 17 -5.38 -28.13 -3.44
C LEU A 17 -6.63 -27.29 -3.12
N ARG A 18 -7.70 -27.42 -3.90
CA ARG A 18 -8.97 -26.73 -3.63
C ARG A 18 -9.65 -27.23 -2.35
N SER A 19 -9.68 -28.52 -2.09
CA SER A 19 -10.21 -29.09 -0.85
C SER A 19 -9.43 -28.61 0.38
N GLN A 20 -8.12 -28.48 0.27
CA GLN A 20 -7.26 -27.96 1.32
C GLN A 20 -7.45 -26.45 1.52
N ALA A 21 -7.70 -25.69 0.45
CA ALA A 21 -7.95 -24.24 0.51
C ALA A 21 -9.23 -23.92 1.29
N SER A 22 -10.33 -24.60 1.00
CA SER A 22 -11.63 -24.35 1.68
C SER A 22 -11.60 -24.65 3.19
N ALA A 23 -10.62 -25.40 3.68
CA ALA A 23 -10.43 -25.71 5.09
C ALA A 23 -9.45 -24.76 5.80
N THR A 24 -8.61 -24.01 5.05
CA THR A 24 -7.54 -23.18 5.62
C THR A 24 -8.08 -21.83 6.11
N LYS A 25 -7.90 -21.56 7.39
CA LYS A 25 -8.37 -20.36 8.07
C LYS A 25 -7.30 -19.28 8.09
N LEU A 26 -7.56 -18.17 7.44
CA LEU A 26 -6.66 -17.02 7.36
C LEU A 26 -7.23 -15.82 8.12
N ALA A 27 -6.55 -15.37 9.15
CA ALA A 27 -6.84 -14.12 9.84
C ALA A 27 -6.06 -12.97 9.21
N LEU A 28 -6.75 -12.00 8.62
CA LEU A 28 -6.18 -10.70 8.26
C LEU A 28 -6.40 -9.73 9.43
N VAL A 29 -5.34 -9.04 9.84
CA VAL A 29 -5.34 -8.24 11.07
C VAL A 29 -4.85 -6.83 10.78
N SER A 30 -5.63 -5.81 11.17
CA SER A 30 -5.24 -4.39 11.07
C SER A 30 -5.90 -3.55 12.16
N CYS A 31 -5.11 -3.09 13.13
CA CYS A 31 -5.62 -2.32 14.27
C CYS A 31 -6.18 -0.94 13.88
N GLY A 32 -5.69 -0.33 12.79
CA GLY A 32 -6.12 0.98 12.34
C GLY A 32 -7.26 0.99 11.32
N LEU A 33 -7.56 -0.15 10.68
CA LEU A 33 -8.57 -0.21 9.63
C LEU A 33 -9.97 0.13 10.16
N GLY A 34 -10.66 1.02 9.45
CA GLY A 34 -11.95 1.57 9.87
C GLY A 34 -11.86 2.80 10.79
N ASN A 35 -10.67 3.09 11.35
CA ASN A 35 -10.41 4.29 12.16
C ASN A 35 -9.57 5.32 11.40
N VAL A 36 -8.63 4.85 10.56
CA VAL A 36 -7.75 5.70 9.75
C VAL A 36 -7.63 5.15 8.34
N THR A 37 -7.40 6.03 7.36
CA THR A 37 -7.24 5.67 5.95
C THR A 37 -5.80 5.99 5.54
N ARG A 38 -4.93 4.97 5.60
CA ARG A 38 -3.51 5.04 5.19
C ARG A 38 -3.16 3.84 4.32
N GLY A 39 -1.96 3.82 3.77
CA GLY A 39 -1.50 2.76 2.87
C GLY A 39 -1.57 1.34 3.45
N PHE A 40 -1.35 1.16 4.76
CA PHE A 40 -1.44 -0.15 5.42
C PHE A 40 -2.89 -0.63 5.50
N GLU A 41 -3.78 0.23 5.97
CA GLU A 41 -5.19 -0.06 6.13
C GLU A 41 -5.87 -0.32 4.77
N THR A 42 -5.67 0.58 3.81
CA THR A 42 -6.20 0.42 2.44
C THR A 42 -5.71 -0.87 1.78
N SER A 43 -4.43 -1.19 1.93
CA SER A 43 -3.86 -2.41 1.37
C SER A 43 -4.40 -3.68 2.04
N THR A 44 -4.65 -3.65 3.35
CA THR A 44 -5.27 -4.79 4.07
C THR A 44 -6.71 -5.01 3.61
N ALA A 45 -7.48 -3.93 3.46
CA ALA A 45 -8.84 -3.97 2.93
C ALA A 45 -8.88 -4.59 1.52
N ARG A 46 -7.98 -4.14 0.63
CA ARG A 46 -7.86 -4.68 -0.74
C ARG A 46 -7.51 -6.16 -0.77
N TRP A 47 -6.59 -6.61 0.09
CA TRP A 47 -6.28 -8.03 0.23
C TRP A 47 -7.50 -8.84 0.70
N TYR A 48 -8.21 -8.33 1.70
CA TYR A 48 -9.42 -8.98 2.19
C TYR A 48 -10.46 -9.20 1.09
N GLU A 49 -10.75 -8.16 0.31
CA GLU A 49 -11.70 -8.24 -0.79
C GLU A 49 -11.22 -9.17 -1.92
N ALA A 50 -9.94 -9.08 -2.28
CA ALA A 50 -9.36 -9.91 -3.34
C ALA A 50 -9.38 -11.41 -2.97
N LEU A 51 -8.96 -11.74 -1.76
CA LEU A 51 -8.92 -13.12 -1.30
C LEU A 51 -10.32 -13.74 -1.22
N ARG A 52 -11.31 -13.00 -0.73
CA ARG A 52 -12.71 -13.48 -0.70
C ARG A 52 -13.31 -13.71 -2.09
N ARG A 53 -12.90 -12.93 -3.09
CA ARG A 53 -13.42 -13.07 -4.46
C ARG A 53 -12.73 -14.17 -5.27
N HIS A 54 -11.45 -14.43 -5.01
CA HIS A 54 -10.59 -15.17 -5.92
C HIS A 54 -9.92 -16.40 -5.30
N THR A 55 -10.17 -16.70 -4.02
CA THR A 55 -9.63 -17.90 -3.35
C THR A 55 -10.71 -18.62 -2.57
N ASP A 56 -10.43 -19.89 -2.22
CA ASP A 56 -11.30 -20.72 -1.39
C ASP A 56 -10.88 -20.73 0.10
N LEU A 57 -10.03 -19.78 0.53
CA LEU A 57 -9.62 -19.63 1.93
C LEU A 57 -10.78 -19.16 2.82
N ASP A 58 -10.91 -19.69 4.04
CA ASP A 58 -11.80 -19.11 5.09
C ASP A 58 -11.13 -17.86 5.65
N VAL A 59 -11.40 -16.70 5.03
CA VAL A 59 -10.76 -15.43 5.37
C VAL A 59 -11.61 -14.63 6.34
N ARG A 60 -11.05 -14.28 7.51
CA ARG A 60 -11.64 -13.31 8.43
C ARG A 60 -10.75 -12.09 8.59
N LEU A 61 -11.40 -10.93 8.56
CA LEU A 61 -10.76 -9.65 8.83
C LEU A 61 -11.07 -9.19 10.25
N PHE A 62 -10.04 -8.95 11.04
CA PHE A 62 -10.11 -8.33 12.37
C PHE A 62 -9.58 -6.89 12.27
N CYS A 63 -10.43 -5.91 12.58
CA CYS A 63 -10.15 -4.50 12.40
C CYS A 63 -10.53 -3.68 13.64
N GLY A 64 -9.88 -2.52 13.82
CA GLY A 64 -10.11 -1.67 14.98
C GLY A 64 -11.33 -0.76 14.86
N GLY A 65 -11.74 -0.44 13.64
CA GLY A 65 -12.93 0.37 13.35
C GLY A 65 -13.98 -0.40 12.55
N ASN A 66 -15.02 0.30 12.14
CA ASN A 66 -16.07 -0.30 11.32
C ASN A 66 -15.58 -0.46 9.87
N TYR A 67 -15.61 -1.69 9.36
CA TYR A 67 -15.32 -2.02 7.98
C TYR A 67 -16.28 -3.10 7.47
N PRO A 68 -16.85 -2.98 6.25
CA PRO A 68 -17.82 -3.95 5.71
C PRO A 68 -17.26 -5.38 5.68
N GLY A 69 -17.96 -6.31 6.31
CA GLY A 69 -17.54 -7.72 6.39
C GLY A 69 -16.38 -8.02 7.35
N GLY A 70 -15.75 -7.02 7.93
CA GLY A 70 -14.74 -7.17 8.98
C GLY A 70 -15.37 -7.30 10.36
N LYS A 71 -14.70 -8.01 11.27
CA LYS A 71 -15.06 -8.05 12.68
C LYS A 71 -14.35 -6.93 13.41
N GLN A 72 -15.11 -5.91 13.82
CA GLN A 72 -14.59 -4.83 14.64
C GLN A 72 -14.24 -5.35 16.04
N LEU A 73 -13.04 -5.04 16.49
CA LEU A 73 -12.55 -5.33 17.83
C LEU A 73 -12.36 -4.05 18.62
N TRP A 74 -12.56 -4.15 19.92
CA TRP A 74 -12.32 -3.01 20.80
C TRP A 74 -10.85 -2.58 20.78
N ASN A 75 -10.62 -1.28 20.61
CA ASN A 75 -9.32 -0.65 20.73
C ASN A 75 -9.47 0.83 21.15
N MET A 76 -8.35 1.47 21.48
CA MET A 76 -8.23 2.92 21.65
C MET A 76 -7.57 3.51 20.42
N PRO A 77 -8.36 4.04 19.42
CA PRO A 77 -7.81 4.53 18.18
C PRO A 77 -6.81 5.68 18.39
N ARG A 78 -5.73 5.70 17.61
CA ARG A 78 -4.68 6.76 17.65
C ARG A 78 -5.21 8.17 17.34
N ASN A 79 -6.38 8.28 16.72
CA ASN A 79 -7.07 9.54 16.41
C ASN A 79 -8.22 9.85 17.37
N SER A 80 -8.38 9.08 18.47
CA SER A 80 -9.45 9.28 19.46
C SER A 80 -9.21 10.48 20.36
N ILE A 81 -10.26 10.93 21.04
CA ILE A 81 -10.17 12.04 22.02
C ILE A 81 -9.19 11.69 23.14
N TRP A 82 -9.15 10.43 23.58
CA TRP A 82 -8.28 9.96 24.65
C TRP A 82 -6.80 10.01 24.31
N THR A 83 -6.46 9.67 23.06
CA THR A 83 -5.08 9.75 22.56
C THR A 83 -4.67 11.18 22.23
N LYS A 84 -5.61 12.05 21.80
CA LYS A 84 -5.36 13.47 21.56
C LYS A 84 -4.88 14.21 22.82
N GLY A 85 -5.28 13.80 24.03
CA GLY A 85 -4.78 14.34 25.28
C GLY A 85 -3.26 14.21 25.45
N VAL A 86 -2.66 13.17 24.88
CA VAL A 86 -1.19 12.99 24.88
C VAL A 86 -0.49 14.02 23.99
N HIS A 87 -1.14 14.49 22.91
CA HIS A 87 -0.60 15.53 22.03
C HIS A 87 -0.51 16.91 22.66
N THR A 88 -1.20 17.13 23.78
CA THR A 88 -1.15 18.41 24.52
C THR A 88 -0.04 18.46 25.57
N LEU A 89 0.67 17.36 25.81
CA LEU A 89 1.75 17.30 26.82
C LEU A 89 3.02 18.01 26.30
N PRO A 90 3.48 19.08 26.96
CA PRO A 90 4.50 19.99 26.42
C PRO A 90 5.92 19.38 26.37
N PHE A 91 6.16 18.27 27.06
CA PHE A 91 7.51 17.68 27.22
C PHE A 91 7.79 16.47 26.33
N ILE A 92 6.83 16.07 25.47
CA ILE A 92 6.98 14.90 24.61
C ILE A 92 7.14 15.37 23.17
N SER A 93 8.21 14.91 22.47
CA SER A 93 8.38 15.23 21.04
C SER A 93 7.24 14.67 20.21
N GLU A 94 6.95 15.28 19.07
CA GLU A 94 5.86 14.87 18.18
C GLU A 94 6.01 13.43 17.71
N GLN A 95 7.23 13.00 17.42
CA GLN A 95 7.54 11.61 17.05
C GLN A 95 7.17 10.63 18.17
N HIS A 96 7.59 10.88 19.41
CA HIS A 96 7.28 10.04 20.56
C HIS A 96 5.79 10.01 20.88
N ARG A 97 5.08 11.13 20.67
CA ARG A 97 3.61 11.16 20.83
C ARG A 97 2.92 10.22 19.84
N TRP A 98 3.38 10.24 18.59
CA TRP A 98 2.84 9.36 17.55
C TRP A 98 3.13 7.90 17.86
N GLU A 99 4.35 7.55 18.23
CA GLU A 99 4.75 6.20 18.62
C GLU A 99 3.92 5.69 19.82
N TRP A 100 3.70 6.57 20.80
CA TRP A 100 2.93 6.23 22.00
C TRP A 100 1.45 5.96 21.69
N THR A 101 0.81 6.86 20.95
CA THR A 101 -0.60 6.69 20.58
C THR A 101 -0.84 5.47 19.70
N TYR A 102 0.11 5.18 18.79
CA TYR A 102 0.07 3.98 17.98
C TYR A 102 0.31 2.72 18.80
N GLY A 103 1.22 2.75 19.77
CA GLY A 103 1.45 1.66 20.70
C GLY A 103 0.22 1.34 21.54
N VAL A 104 -0.47 2.36 22.08
CA VAL A 104 -1.71 2.21 22.85
C VAL A 104 -2.81 1.56 22.01
N GLU A 105 -2.98 2.00 20.75
CA GLU A 105 -3.94 1.40 19.83
C GLU A 105 -3.65 -0.08 19.59
N GLN A 106 -2.38 -0.45 19.35
CA GLN A 106 -1.99 -1.84 19.13
C GLN A 106 -2.17 -2.73 20.36
N VAL A 107 -1.78 -2.27 21.55
CA VAL A 107 -1.92 -3.03 22.80
C VAL A 107 -3.38 -3.24 23.15
N SER A 108 -4.21 -2.21 23.04
CA SER A 108 -5.65 -2.32 23.32
C SER A 108 -6.34 -3.25 22.32
N PHE A 109 -6.02 -3.15 21.03
CA PHE A 109 -6.52 -4.06 20.00
C PHE A 109 -6.06 -5.50 20.22
N TRP A 110 -4.78 -5.72 20.53
CA TRP A 110 -4.21 -7.03 20.81
C TRP A 110 -4.94 -7.76 21.94
N SER A 111 -5.34 -7.05 23.01
CA SER A 111 -6.07 -7.66 24.11
C SER A 111 -7.40 -8.28 23.63
N ALA A 112 -8.15 -7.59 22.79
CA ALA A 112 -9.41 -8.11 22.22
C ALA A 112 -9.16 -9.20 21.17
N LEU A 113 -8.11 -9.06 20.35
CA LEU A 113 -7.74 -10.02 19.31
C LEU A 113 -7.44 -11.42 19.89
N ASN A 114 -6.82 -11.49 21.05
CA ASN A 114 -6.51 -12.78 21.68
C ASN A 114 -7.74 -13.66 21.90
N PHE A 115 -8.88 -13.09 22.30
CA PHE A 115 -10.13 -13.85 22.48
C PHE A 115 -10.61 -14.46 21.14
N GLU A 116 -10.46 -13.71 20.05
CA GLU A 116 -10.83 -14.18 18.72
C GLU A 116 -9.91 -15.29 18.19
N LEU A 117 -8.60 -15.14 18.40
CA LEU A 117 -7.62 -16.16 18.00
C LEU A 117 -7.82 -17.46 18.78
N LEU A 118 -8.15 -17.38 20.07
CA LEU A 118 -8.46 -18.54 20.91
C LEU A 118 -9.76 -19.23 20.47
N ALA A 119 -10.80 -18.46 20.13
CA ALA A 119 -12.11 -18.98 19.79
C ALA A 119 -12.14 -19.60 18.38
N TRP A 120 -11.56 -18.89 17.39
CA TRP A 120 -11.65 -19.30 15.97
C TRP A 120 -10.50 -20.21 15.54
N ARG A 121 -9.32 -20.11 16.19
CA ARG A 121 -8.11 -20.89 15.90
C ARG A 121 -7.75 -20.86 14.42
N PRO A 122 -7.25 -19.73 13.90
CA PRO A 122 -6.77 -19.65 12.54
C PRO A 122 -5.57 -20.57 12.31
N ASP A 123 -5.30 -20.91 11.05
CA ASP A 123 -4.07 -21.61 10.64
C ASP A 123 -2.95 -20.60 10.36
N VAL A 124 -3.30 -19.44 9.81
CA VAL A 124 -2.37 -18.35 9.50
C VAL A 124 -2.94 -17.02 9.97
N VAL A 125 -2.07 -16.19 10.54
CA VAL A 125 -2.33 -14.79 10.89
C VAL A 125 -1.43 -13.91 10.03
N TRP A 126 -2.03 -13.06 9.21
CA TRP A 126 -1.33 -12.09 8.37
C TRP A 126 -1.56 -10.68 8.90
N LEU A 127 -0.49 -9.88 9.02
CA LEU A 127 -0.56 -8.51 9.49
C LEU A 127 0.63 -7.66 9.02
N LYS A 128 0.46 -6.33 9.09
CA LYS A 128 1.47 -5.33 8.71
C LYS A 128 2.05 -4.57 9.90
N ASP A 129 1.33 -4.54 11.01
CA ASP A 129 1.73 -3.80 12.20
C ASP A 129 2.83 -4.56 12.94
N PHE A 130 4.06 -4.05 12.87
CA PHE A 130 5.26 -4.74 13.35
C PHE A 130 5.24 -5.07 14.85
N PRO A 131 4.97 -4.11 15.78
CA PRO A 131 4.89 -4.45 17.20
C PRO A 131 3.75 -5.43 17.51
N LEU A 132 2.62 -5.31 16.81
CA LEU A 132 1.49 -6.23 16.96
C LEU A 132 1.87 -7.66 16.53
N ALA A 133 2.71 -7.84 15.50
CA ALA A 133 3.19 -9.15 15.08
C ALA A 133 3.96 -9.87 16.21
N HIS A 134 4.80 -9.16 16.94
CA HIS A 134 5.51 -9.71 18.11
C HIS A 134 4.56 -10.02 19.28
N MET A 135 3.60 -9.15 19.56
CA MET A 135 2.60 -9.42 20.60
C MET A 135 1.75 -10.65 20.26
N VAL A 136 1.34 -10.82 18.99
CA VAL A 136 0.62 -12.02 18.52
C VAL A 136 1.49 -13.27 18.61
N SER A 137 2.79 -13.18 18.28
CA SER A 137 3.74 -14.27 18.44
C SER A 137 3.91 -14.67 19.91
N ALA A 138 4.00 -13.71 20.82
CA ALA A 138 4.05 -13.96 22.25
C ALA A 138 2.77 -14.66 22.76
N SER A 139 1.59 -14.19 22.33
CA SER A 139 0.30 -14.83 22.66
C SER A 139 0.22 -16.27 22.19
N ARG A 140 0.67 -16.55 20.96
CA ARG A 140 0.75 -17.91 20.41
C ARG A 140 1.52 -18.84 21.35
N ASN A 141 2.67 -18.38 21.83
CA ASN A 141 3.51 -19.17 22.74
C ASN A 141 2.87 -19.35 24.13
N ILE A 142 2.30 -18.28 24.68
CA ILE A 142 1.65 -18.30 26.02
C ILE A 142 0.43 -19.22 26.03
N PHE A 143 -0.41 -19.15 24.99
CA PHE A 143 -1.66 -19.91 24.94
C PHE A 143 -1.53 -21.26 24.20
N GLY A 144 -0.33 -21.65 23.76
CA GLY A 144 -0.11 -22.90 23.04
C GLY A 144 -0.85 -23.03 21.71
N LEU A 145 -1.09 -21.90 21.02
CA LEU A 145 -1.75 -21.86 19.72
C LEU A 145 -0.77 -22.29 18.61
N LYS A 146 -1.30 -22.83 17.49
CA LYS A 146 -0.48 -23.45 16.45
C LYS A 146 -0.48 -22.70 15.11
N PHE A 147 -1.02 -21.49 15.06
CA PHE A 147 -1.02 -20.72 13.81
C PHE A 147 0.40 -20.26 13.41
N LYS A 148 0.60 -20.06 12.13
CA LYS A 148 1.78 -19.38 11.56
C LYS A 148 1.52 -17.88 11.39
N ILE A 149 2.57 -17.07 11.45
CA ILE A 149 2.49 -15.62 11.26
C ILE A 149 3.17 -15.24 9.96
N ILE A 150 2.44 -14.56 9.07
CA ILE A 150 2.98 -13.86 7.90
C ILE A 150 3.05 -12.37 8.24
N PHE A 151 4.26 -11.84 8.36
CA PHE A 151 4.49 -10.42 8.52
C PHE A 151 4.68 -9.76 7.16
N ALA A 152 3.78 -8.85 6.79
CA ALA A 152 3.88 -8.10 5.54
C ALA A 152 4.65 -6.79 5.77
N ASN A 153 5.93 -6.79 5.40
CA ASN A 153 6.82 -5.64 5.63
C ASN A 153 6.46 -4.45 4.75
N GLY A 154 5.96 -3.39 5.38
CA GLY A 154 5.69 -2.10 4.75
C GLY A 154 6.93 -1.24 4.48
N GLY A 155 8.13 -1.70 4.89
CA GLY A 155 9.41 -1.10 4.53
C GLY A 155 10.17 -0.36 5.62
N LEU A 156 9.63 -0.20 6.83
CA LEU A 156 10.29 0.55 7.91
C LEU A 156 11.22 -0.30 8.79
N PRO A 157 10.82 -1.51 9.29
CA PRO A 157 11.63 -2.24 10.23
C PRO A 157 12.93 -2.76 9.61
N ASP A 158 13.99 -2.78 10.42
CA ASP A 158 15.22 -3.50 10.11
C ASP A 158 14.95 -5.01 10.03
N PRO A 159 15.53 -5.75 9.08
CA PRO A 159 15.33 -7.19 8.95
C PRO A 159 15.66 -7.99 10.22
N ASN A 160 16.64 -7.57 11.03
CA ASN A 160 16.92 -8.21 12.30
C ASN A 160 15.75 -8.20 13.26
N ALA A 161 14.89 -7.20 13.17
CA ALA A 161 13.76 -7.05 14.06
C ALA A 161 12.63 -8.06 13.79
N TYR A 162 12.49 -8.58 12.56
CA TYR A 162 11.42 -9.51 12.17
C TYR A 162 11.89 -10.90 11.71
N LYS A 163 13.20 -11.16 11.73
CA LYS A 163 13.79 -12.45 11.28
C LYS A 163 13.24 -13.69 12.01
N ASP A 164 12.75 -13.53 13.23
CA ASP A 164 12.22 -14.62 14.06
C ASP A 164 10.73 -14.92 13.82
N LEU A 165 10.03 -14.12 12.98
CA LEU A 165 8.66 -14.41 12.57
C LEU A 165 8.63 -15.56 11.54
N ASP A 166 7.54 -16.31 11.45
CA ASP A 166 7.50 -17.55 10.65
C ASP A 166 7.72 -17.32 9.16
N TYR A 167 7.07 -16.27 8.59
CA TYR A 167 7.15 -15.94 7.18
C TYR A 167 7.07 -14.43 6.94
N ILE A 168 7.80 -13.94 5.93
CA ILE A 168 7.89 -12.52 5.62
C ILE A 168 7.41 -12.26 4.19
N GLN A 169 6.39 -11.44 4.04
CA GLN A 169 6.01 -10.86 2.76
C GLN A 169 6.77 -9.53 2.57
N GLN A 170 7.67 -9.47 1.60
CA GLN A 170 8.29 -8.21 1.18
C GLN A 170 7.49 -7.58 0.05
N ILE A 171 7.21 -6.27 0.13
CA ILE A 171 6.42 -5.59 -0.91
C ILE A 171 7.28 -4.97 -2.01
N GLN A 172 8.60 -4.87 -1.82
CA GLN A 172 9.53 -4.33 -2.81
C GLN A 172 10.84 -5.13 -2.87
N PRO A 173 11.49 -5.20 -4.06
CA PRO A 173 12.69 -6.00 -4.28
C PRO A 173 13.85 -5.63 -3.36
N ARG A 174 14.12 -4.34 -3.19
CA ARG A 174 15.23 -3.88 -2.34
C ARG A 174 15.15 -4.42 -0.91
N LYS A 175 13.96 -4.40 -0.31
CA LYS A 175 13.76 -4.93 1.05
C LYS A 175 13.86 -6.45 1.11
N TYR A 176 13.53 -7.12 0.01
CA TYR A 176 13.73 -8.55 -0.14
C TYR A 176 15.23 -8.89 -0.19
N GLU A 177 16.01 -8.15 -0.98
CA GLU A 177 17.46 -8.30 -1.09
C GLU A 177 18.17 -7.98 0.25
N GLU A 178 17.85 -6.85 0.89
CA GLU A 178 18.38 -6.48 2.21
C GLU A 178 18.15 -7.60 3.26
N ALA A 179 17.00 -8.25 3.21
CA ALA A 179 16.68 -9.35 4.13
C ALA A 179 17.49 -10.63 3.82
N LEU A 180 17.72 -10.92 2.53
CA LEU A 180 18.61 -12.03 2.12
C LEU A 180 20.05 -11.80 2.57
N ASP A 181 20.57 -10.58 2.40
CA ASP A 181 21.94 -10.21 2.79
C ASP A 181 22.16 -10.36 4.31
N LEU A 182 21.11 -10.17 5.10
CA LEU A 182 21.10 -10.39 6.55
C LEU A 182 20.81 -11.85 6.96
N GLY A 183 20.75 -12.76 6.00
CA GLY A 183 20.65 -14.20 6.24
C GLY A 183 19.24 -14.72 6.50
N ILE A 184 18.18 -13.97 6.21
CA ILE A 184 16.81 -14.52 6.25
C ILE A 184 16.66 -15.51 5.09
N PRO A 185 16.33 -16.79 5.33
CA PRO A 185 16.23 -17.79 4.30
C PRO A 185 15.17 -17.45 3.24
N ARG A 186 15.51 -17.68 1.96
CA ARG A 186 14.61 -17.44 0.83
C ARG A 186 13.28 -18.18 0.96
N GLU A 187 13.31 -19.37 1.55
CA GLU A 187 12.14 -20.22 1.78
C GLU A 187 11.13 -19.62 2.76
N ARG A 188 11.57 -18.66 3.57
CA ARG A 188 10.75 -17.94 4.56
C ARG A 188 10.31 -16.56 4.09
N MET A 189 10.52 -16.23 2.82
CA MET A 189 10.16 -14.94 2.27
C MET A 189 9.45 -15.07 0.91
N GLU A 190 8.54 -14.15 0.65
CA GLU A 190 7.94 -13.97 -0.67
C GLU A 190 8.02 -12.49 -1.06
N LEU A 191 8.41 -12.22 -2.31
CA LEU A 191 8.27 -10.88 -2.89
C LEU A 191 6.86 -10.78 -3.49
N LEU A 192 5.95 -10.23 -2.73
CA LEU A 192 4.55 -10.06 -3.13
C LEU A 192 4.10 -8.64 -2.78
N THR A 193 3.89 -7.84 -3.82
CA THR A 193 3.46 -6.45 -3.68
C THR A 193 2.01 -6.33 -3.23
N ASN A 194 1.53 -5.10 -3.04
CA ASN A 194 0.13 -4.86 -2.69
C ASN A 194 -0.81 -5.31 -3.81
N CYS A 195 -2.05 -5.64 -3.43
CA CYS A 195 -3.13 -5.93 -4.35
C CYS A 195 -3.77 -4.63 -4.86
N PHE A 196 -4.10 -4.60 -6.15
CA PHE A 196 -4.83 -3.48 -6.76
C PHE A 196 -6.15 -4.01 -7.32
N PRO A 197 -7.29 -3.40 -6.97
CA PRO A 197 -8.59 -3.79 -7.51
C PRO A 197 -8.66 -3.47 -9.00
N ASN A 198 -9.65 -4.04 -9.68
CA ASN A 198 -9.94 -3.62 -11.04
C ASN A 198 -10.46 -2.17 -11.03
N LEU A 199 -9.67 -1.25 -11.57
CA LEU A 199 -9.98 0.18 -11.65
C LEU A 199 -10.61 0.59 -13.00
N ASP A 200 -10.95 -0.38 -13.84
CA ASP A 200 -11.57 -0.14 -15.15
C ASP A 200 -13.08 0.11 -15.03
N THR A 201 -13.44 1.17 -14.32
CA THR A 201 -14.83 1.64 -14.19
C THR A 201 -15.16 2.61 -15.31
N HIS A 202 -16.36 2.51 -15.88
CA HIS A 202 -16.86 3.51 -16.81
C HIS A 202 -17.20 4.79 -16.03
N VAL A 203 -16.45 5.86 -16.31
CA VAL A 203 -16.65 7.17 -15.71
C VAL A 203 -16.92 8.19 -16.81
N ASN A 204 -17.96 8.97 -16.64
CA ASN A 204 -18.15 10.14 -17.50
C ASN A 204 -17.19 11.24 -17.05
N ARG A 205 -16.13 11.46 -17.84
CA ARG A 205 -15.06 12.42 -17.56
C ARG A 205 -15.59 13.84 -17.35
N SER A 206 -16.48 14.32 -18.23
CA SER A 206 -17.06 15.67 -18.13
C SER A 206 -17.88 15.84 -16.86
N THR A 207 -18.68 14.85 -16.46
CA THR A 207 -19.44 14.91 -15.21
C THR A 207 -18.54 15.04 -13.99
N VAL A 208 -17.45 14.27 -13.94
CA VAL A 208 -16.48 14.36 -12.82
C VAL A 208 -15.78 15.72 -12.84
N ARG A 209 -15.32 16.20 -14.01
CA ARG A 209 -14.71 17.52 -14.13
C ARG A 209 -15.64 18.62 -13.66
N GLN A 210 -16.88 18.61 -14.10
CA GLN A 210 -17.89 19.58 -13.69
C GLN A 210 -18.11 19.58 -12.16
N SER A 211 -18.16 18.40 -11.52
CA SER A 211 -18.30 18.30 -10.07
C SER A 211 -17.08 18.85 -9.29
N LEU A 212 -15.93 18.92 -9.94
CA LEU A 212 -14.70 19.49 -9.38
C LEU A 212 -14.49 20.97 -9.74
N GLY A 213 -15.41 21.58 -10.50
CA GLY A 213 -15.26 22.97 -10.98
C GLY A 213 -14.21 23.11 -12.08
N LEU A 214 -13.96 22.02 -12.85
CA LEU A 214 -13.03 21.98 -13.97
C LEU A 214 -13.79 22.05 -15.30
N GLU A 215 -13.19 22.68 -16.28
CA GLU A 215 -13.72 22.73 -17.65
C GLU A 215 -13.18 21.55 -18.48
N ASP A 216 -13.88 21.21 -19.59
CA ASP A 216 -13.50 20.08 -20.44
C ASP A 216 -12.17 20.29 -21.17
N ASP A 217 -11.80 21.55 -21.44
CA ASP A 217 -10.54 21.95 -22.09
C ASP A 217 -9.41 22.29 -21.10
N ASP A 218 -9.64 22.19 -19.79
CA ASP A 218 -8.58 22.29 -18.80
C ASP A 218 -7.61 21.13 -18.92
N TRP A 219 -6.31 21.40 -18.73
CA TRP A 219 -5.29 20.38 -18.60
C TRP A 219 -4.97 20.13 -17.11
N VAL A 220 -5.34 18.96 -16.63
CA VAL A 220 -5.39 18.64 -15.20
C VAL A 220 -4.18 17.81 -14.78
N VAL A 221 -3.33 18.41 -13.95
CA VAL A 221 -2.23 17.76 -13.24
C VAL A 221 -2.76 17.26 -11.89
N LEU A 222 -2.73 15.95 -11.66
CA LEU A 222 -3.19 15.32 -10.43
C LEU A 222 -2.01 14.89 -9.57
N CYS A 223 -2.09 15.11 -8.27
CA CYS A 223 -1.25 14.43 -7.27
C CYS A 223 -2.14 13.81 -6.19
N VAL A 224 -1.95 12.53 -5.92
CA VAL A 224 -2.65 11.80 -4.85
C VAL A 224 -1.66 11.49 -3.75
N ALA A 225 -1.66 12.31 -2.70
CA ALA A 225 -0.70 12.21 -1.60
C ALA A 225 -1.16 13.01 -0.37
N ALA A 226 -0.66 12.66 0.82
CA ALA A 226 -0.82 13.48 2.02
C ALA A 226 -0.15 14.85 1.84
N TRP A 227 -0.74 15.89 2.43
CA TRP A 227 -0.33 17.27 2.16
C TRP A 227 0.85 17.69 3.03
N ASN A 228 2.06 17.29 2.62
CA ASN A 228 3.31 17.66 3.27
C ASN A 228 4.42 18.04 2.27
N LYS A 229 5.44 18.77 2.79
CA LYS A 229 6.61 19.22 2.05
C LYS A 229 7.76 18.22 2.14
N TYR A 230 8.02 17.72 3.34
CA TYR A 230 9.23 16.95 3.64
C TYR A 230 9.32 15.62 2.89
N HIS A 231 8.20 14.97 2.60
CA HIS A 231 8.17 13.67 1.91
C HIS A 231 7.48 13.77 0.55
N LYS A 232 6.28 14.35 0.50
CA LYS A 232 5.48 14.43 -0.74
C LYS A 232 5.82 15.64 -1.60
N ARG A 233 6.61 16.59 -1.10
CA ARG A 233 7.15 17.73 -1.86
C ARG A 233 6.09 18.51 -2.64
N LEU A 234 4.93 18.72 -2.03
CA LEU A 234 3.84 19.43 -2.70
C LEU A 234 4.18 20.91 -2.95
N ASP A 235 5.05 21.51 -2.17
CA ASP A 235 5.63 22.84 -2.41
C ASP A 235 6.37 22.90 -3.74
N TYR A 236 7.26 21.93 -4.01
CA TYR A 236 7.91 21.79 -5.30
C TYR A 236 6.90 21.62 -6.46
N LEU A 237 5.90 20.76 -6.29
CA LEU A 237 4.88 20.54 -7.31
C LEU A 237 4.09 21.82 -7.64
N ILE A 238 3.70 22.58 -6.61
CA ILE A 238 2.99 23.85 -6.79
C ILE A 238 3.86 24.86 -7.56
N ASP A 239 5.15 24.98 -7.22
CA ASP A 239 6.09 25.86 -7.91
C ASP A 239 6.27 25.46 -9.40
N GLU A 240 6.44 24.16 -9.66
CA GLU A 240 6.65 23.67 -11.02
C GLU A 240 5.42 23.85 -11.92
N VAL A 241 4.22 23.61 -11.40
CA VAL A 241 2.98 23.85 -12.15
C VAL A 241 2.74 25.36 -12.36
N ALA A 242 3.10 26.20 -11.38
CA ALA A 242 3.00 27.65 -11.51
C ALA A 242 3.88 28.20 -12.66
N ARG A 243 5.10 27.63 -12.84
CA ARG A 243 6.05 28.01 -13.90
C ARG A 243 5.50 27.81 -15.30
N LEU A 244 4.50 26.93 -15.50
CA LEU A 244 3.85 26.73 -16.82
C LEU A 244 3.13 27.99 -17.31
N GLY A 245 2.68 28.87 -16.42
CA GLY A 245 2.07 30.16 -16.75
C GLY A 245 0.74 30.09 -17.52
N ASP A 246 0.22 28.91 -17.80
CA ASP A 246 -1.00 28.71 -18.60
C ASP A 246 -2.24 28.65 -17.70
N PRO A 247 -3.26 29.52 -17.92
CA PRO A 247 -4.48 29.54 -17.13
C PRO A 247 -5.35 28.28 -17.26
N LYS A 248 -5.17 27.50 -18.35
CA LYS A 248 -5.88 26.25 -18.59
C LYS A 248 -5.22 25.06 -17.84
N VAL A 249 -4.05 25.24 -17.25
CA VAL A 249 -3.43 24.20 -16.42
C VAL A 249 -3.97 24.27 -15.00
N LYS A 250 -4.59 23.22 -14.54
CA LYS A 250 -5.15 23.06 -13.20
C LYS A 250 -4.35 22.04 -12.41
N LEU A 251 -4.12 22.31 -11.13
CA LEU A 251 -3.51 21.37 -10.19
C LEU A 251 -4.56 20.84 -9.23
N VAL A 252 -4.75 19.53 -9.20
CA VAL A 252 -5.64 18.84 -8.26
C VAL A 252 -4.79 18.07 -7.26
N LEU A 253 -4.87 18.45 -5.98
CA LEU A 253 -4.19 17.78 -4.88
C LEU A 253 -5.21 16.97 -4.09
N CYS A 254 -5.17 15.64 -4.24
CA CYS A 254 -6.08 14.72 -3.60
C CYS A 254 -5.38 14.00 -2.44
N GLY A 255 -5.87 14.17 -1.21
CA GLY A 255 -5.25 13.53 -0.04
C GLY A 255 -5.73 14.05 1.30
N ALA A 256 -5.02 13.65 2.35
CA ALA A 256 -5.32 14.05 3.71
C ALA A 256 -4.48 15.25 4.15
N PRO A 257 -5.06 16.21 4.91
CA PRO A 257 -4.32 17.27 5.55
C PRO A 257 -3.27 16.75 6.55
N GLU A 258 -2.09 17.38 6.54
CA GLU A 258 -0.99 17.17 7.51
C GLU A 258 -0.44 18.51 8.01
N VAL A 259 0.68 18.47 8.72
CA VAL A 259 1.29 19.64 9.39
C VAL A 259 1.54 20.82 8.46
N ASP A 260 1.91 20.59 7.20
CA ASP A 260 2.23 21.63 6.23
C ASP A 260 1.02 22.19 5.47
N THR A 261 -0.19 21.67 5.69
CA THR A 261 -1.40 22.00 4.91
C THR A 261 -1.61 23.49 4.77
N ARG A 262 -1.57 24.25 5.86
CA ARG A 262 -1.82 25.69 5.84
C ARG A 262 -0.81 26.43 4.97
N SER A 263 0.48 26.15 5.14
CA SER A 263 1.54 26.81 4.38
C SER A 263 1.51 26.45 2.89
N LEU A 264 1.13 25.21 2.56
CA LEU A 264 0.93 24.77 1.17
C LEU A 264 -0.28 25.45 0.52
N GLN A 265 -1.39 25.61 1.25
CA GLN A 265 -2.57 26.32 0.75
C GLN A 265 -2.28 27.80 0.52
N GLU A 266 -1.54 28.47 1.41
CA GLU A 266 -1.09 29.86 1.24
C GLU A 266 -0.18 30.00 0.01
N GLN A 267 0.76 29.08 -0.22
CA GLN A 267 1.62 29.03 -1.41
C GLN A 267 0.79 28.80 -2.68
N GLY A 268 -0.09 27.81 -2.68
CA GLY A 268 -0.94 27.49 -3.82
C GLY A 268 -1.85 28.64 -4.23
N LYS A 269 -2.50 29.29 -3.25
CA LYS A 269 -3.34 30.46 -3.50
C LYS A 269 -2.55 31.62 -4.11
N ARG A 270 -1.34 31.88 -3.61
CA ARG A 270 -0.49 32.97 -4.12
C ARG A 270 -0.02 32.72 -5.56
N LEU A 271 0.35 31.49 -5.91
CA LEU A 271 0.98 31.16 -7.20
C LEU A 271 0.00 30.71 -8.26
N LEU A 272 -1.05 30.02 -7.90
CA LEU A 272 -2.01 29.40 -8.81
C LEU A 272 -3.41 30.03 -8.73
N GLY A 273 -3.77 30.71 -7.63
CA GLY A 273 -5.12 31.28 -7.44
C GLY A 273 -6.19 30.19 -7.51
N ASP A 274 -7.14 30.35 -8.46
CA ASP A 274 -8.25 29.40 -8.67
C ASP A 274 -7.84 28.18 -9.53
N ARG A 275 -6.59 28.06 -9.91
CA ARG A 275 -6.06 26.91 -10.67
C ARG A 275 -5.65 25.74 -9.79
N ILE A 276 -5.76 25.83 -8.46
CA ILE A 276 -5.44 24.76 -7.55
C ILE A 276 -6.68 24.29 -6.77
N HIS A 277 -6.90 22.98 -6.77
CA HIS A 277 -8.02 22.32 -6.10
C HIS A 277 -7.50 21.37 -5.03
N TRP A 278 -8.05 21.46 -3.81
CA TRP A 278 -7.69 20.64 -2.66
C TRP A 278 -8.85 19.71 -2.34
N LEU A 279 -8.62 18.40 -2.45
CA LEU A 279 -9.65 17.39 -2.30
C LEU A 279 -9.29 16.39 -1.22
N THR A 280 -10.20 16.20 -0.26
CA THR A 280 -10.17 15.06 0.66
C THR A 280 -11.41 14.23 0.38
N VAL A 281 -11.21 13.06 -0.21
CA VAL A 281 -12.28 12.17 -0.69
C VAL A 281 -12.04 10.75 -0.21
N ASP A 282 -13.07 9.93 -0.29
CA ASP A 282 -12.95 8.50 -0.06
C ASP A 282 -12.08 7.83 -1.13
N VAL A 283 -11.35 6.78 -0.74
CA VAL A 283 -10.42 6.05 -1.61
C VAL A 283 -11.09 5.56 -2.89
N ASP A 284 -12.35 5.15 -2.80
CA ASP A 284 -13.12 4.64 -3.93
C ASP A 284 -13.46 5.71 -4.98
N THR A 285 -13.35 6.99 -4.62
CA THR A 285 -13.55 8.13 -5.55
C THR A 285 -12.29 8.44 -6.37
N ILE A 286 -11.11 8.08 -5.87
CA ILE A 286 -9.81 8.41 -6.49
C ILE A 286 -9.71 7.93 -7.95
N PRO A 287 -10.13 6.70 -8.32
CA PRO A 287 -10.09 6.25 -9.71
C PRO A 287 -10.90 7.14 -10.66
N SER A 288 -12.03 7.67 -10.23
CA SER A 288 -12.83 8.59 -11.03
C SER A 288 -12.12 9.91 -11.26
N ILE A 289 -11.44 10.44 -10.24
CA ILE A 289 -10.61 11.66 -10.35
C ILE A 289 -9.41 11.40 -11.27
N MET A 290 -8.76 10.23 -11.18
CA MET A 290 -7.68 9.84 -12.09
C MET A 290 -8.15 9.85 -13.54
N LYS A 291 -9.31 9.26 -13.86
CA LYS A 291 -9.90 9.24 -15.21
C LYS A 291 -10.32 10.63 -15.70
N ALA A 292 -10.61 11.55 -14.80
CA ALA A 292 -10.92 12.95 -15.14
C ALA A 292 -9.67 13.82 -15.33
N SER A 293 -8.48 13.34 -14.98
CA SER A 293 -7.20 14.05 -15.07
C SER A 293 -6.46 13.75 -16.37
N ASP A 294 -5.37 14.47 -16.65
CA ASP A 294 -4.55 14.32 -17.86
C ASP A 294 -3.16 13.73 -17.55
N VAL A 295 -2.63 13.99 -16.36
CA VAL A 295 -1.36 13.42 -15.90
C VAL A 295 -1.33 13.33 -14.39
N LEU A 296 -0.81 12.20 -13.88
CA LEU A 296 -0.46 12.07 -12.46
C LEU A 296 1.00 12.46 -12.24
N VAL A 297 1.28 13.23 -11.20
CA VAL A 297 2.64 13.52 -10.75
C VAL A 297 2.83 13.03 -9.33
N LEU A 298 3.85 12.19 -9.12
CA LEU A 298 4.33 11.81 -7.79
C LEU A 298 5.72 12.43 -7.57
N PRO A 299 5.81 13.60 -6.89
CA PRO A 299 7.06 14.36 -6.82
C PRO A 299 8.03 13.88 -5.73
N THR A 300 7.68 12.82 -5.00
CA THR A 300 8.48 12.21 -3.94
C THR A 300 9.81 11.69 -4.49
N LEU A 301 10.93 12.04 -3.84
CA LEU A 301 12.26 11.53 -4.23
C LEU A 301 12.52 10.10 -3.73
N GLN A 302 11.84 9.69 -2.67
CA GLN A 302 11.93 8.34 -2.10
C GLN A 302 10.53 7.86 -1.70
N GLU A 303 10.18 6.67 -2.12
CA GLU A 303 8.93 6.03 -1.79
C GLU A 303 9.15 4.53 -1.61
N HIS A 304 8.41 3.90 -0.72
CA HIS A 304 8.54 2.45 -0.54
C HIS A 304 8.05 1.70 -1.78
N LEU A 305 6.83 1.95 -2.21
CA LEU A 305 6.28 1.33 -3.42
C LEU A 305 5.69 2.36 -4.39
N GLY A 306 4.91 3.31 -3.88
CA GLY A 306 4.19 4.28 -4.72
C GLY A 306 2.94 3.66 -5.35
N ASN A 307 2.03 3.10 -4.55
CA ASN A 307 0.80 2.45 -5.02
C ASN A 307 0.05 3.26 -6.07
N VAL A 308 0.00 4.58 -5.89
CA VAL A 308 -0.69 5.51 -6.80
C VAL A 308 -0.18 5.45 -8.23
N LEU A 309 1.09 5.06 -8.45
CA LEU A 309 1.66 4.88 -9.79
C LEU A 309 1.03 3.68 -10.51
N ALA A 310 0.83 2.57 -9.79
CA ALA A 310 0.13 1.42 -10.34
C ALA A 310 -1.35 1.73 -10.61
N GLU A 311 -2.00 2.44 -9.69
CA GLU A 311 -3.40 2.87 -9.82
C GLU A 311 -3.59 3.78 -11.04
N ALA A 312 -2.71 4.77 -11.24
CA ALA A 312 -2.75 5.66 -12.40
C ALA A 312 -2.56 4.88 -13.71
N ALA A 313 -1.57 4.00 -13.77
CA ALA A 313 -1.34 3.15 -14.95
C ALA A 313 -2.56 2.28 -15.28
N MET A 314 -3.17 1.64 -14.28
CA MET A 314 -4.38 0.82 -14.44
C MET A 314 -5.59 1.65 -14.89
N CYS A 315 -5.73 2.88 -14.41
CA CYS A 315 -6.75 3.84 -14.86
C CYS A 315 -6.51 4.37 -16.26
N GLY A 316 -5.34 4.11 -16.88
CA GLY A 316 -4.96 4.68 -18.15
C GLY A 316 -4.63 6.18 -18.05
N LEU A 317 -4.08 6.62 -16.90
CA LEU A 317 -3.63 7.98 -16.70
C LEU A 317 -2.11 8.07 -16.90
N PRO A 318 -1.61 8.92 -17.82
CA PRO A 318 -0.19 9.21 -17.94
C PRO A 318 0.40 9.65 -16.60
N LEU A 319 1.67 9.32 -16.34
CA LEU A 319 2.27 9.62 -15.05
C LEU A 319 3.70 10.15 -15.17
N ILE A 320 4.15 10.85 -14.13
CA ILE A 320 5.54 11.29 -13.96
C ILE A 320 5.95 10.97 -12.52
N SER A 321 7.09 10.32 -12.37
CA SER A 321 7.68 10.03 -11.07
C SER A 321 9.19 10.25 -11.08
N HIS A 322 9.77 10.56 -9.91
CA HIS A 322 11.21 10.45 -9.71
C HIS A 322 11.65 8.98 -9.81
N PRO A 323 12.86 8.67 -10.38
CA PRO A 323 13.34 7.31 -10.57
C PRO A 323 13.82 6.64 -9.26
N HIS A 324 12.95 6.57 -8.24
CA HIS A 324 13.21 5.82 -7.01
C HIS A 324 12.90 4.33 -7.14
N HIS A 325 13.36 3.51 -6.21
CA HIS A 325 13.23 2.04 -6.28
C HIS A 325 11.79 1.55 -6.46
N GLY A 326 10.83 2.13 -5.74
CA GLY A 326 9.41 1.76 -5.86
C GLY A 326 8.84 2.07 -7.25
N ALA A 327 9.16 3.26 -7.81
CA ALA A 327 8.74 3.65 -9.16
C ALA A 327 9.33 2.69 -10.21
N ARG A 328 10.63 2.39 -10.14
CA ARG A 328 11.28 1.44 -11.06
C ARG A 328 10.67 0.05 -11.01
N TYR A 329 10.26 -0.41 -9.82
CA TYR A 329 9.61 -1.71 -9.67
C TYR A 329 8.21 -1.76 -10.28
N ILE A 330 7.42 -0.69 -10.11
CA ILE A 330 6.05 -0.63 -10.64
C ILE A 330 6.05 -0.34 -12.13
N ILE A 331 6.81 0.65 -12.57
CA ILE A 331 6.70 1.20 -13.93
C ILE A 331 7.56 0.41 -14.93
N GLN A 332 8.77 -0.01 -14.54
CA GLN A 332 9.76 -0.73 -15.37
C GLN A 332 10.05 -0.09 -16.75
N ASN A 333 9.81 1.21 -16.89
CA ASN A 333 10.05 1.96 -18.10
C ASN A 333 10.50 3.39 -17.76
N GLU A 334 11.73 3.73 -18.13
CA GLU A 334 12.34 5.05 -17.87
C GLU A 334 11.61 6.19 -18.59
N PHE A 335 10.79 5.90 -19.61
CA PHE A 335 9.97 6.91 -20.29
C PHE A 335 9.10 7.71 -19.32
N TRP A 336 8.61 7.11 -18.24
CA TRP A 336 7.73 7.72 -17.24
C TRP A 336 8.46 8.36 -16.07
N MET A 337 9.80 8.32 -16.10
CA MET A 337 10.63 8.80 -15.01
C MET A 337 11.34 10.10 -15.40
N THR A 338 11.41 11.01 -14.45
CA THR A 338 12.10 12.29 -14.60
C THR A 338 12.80 12.60 -13.28
N ASP A 339 14.03 13.07 -13.33
CA ASP A 339 14.69 13.57 -12.13
C ASP A 339 13.97 14.80 -11.61
N LEU A 340 13.27 14.64 -10.50
CA LEU A 340 12.50 15.70 -9.84
C LEU A 340 13.26 16.35 -8.70
N SER A 341 14.57 16.12 -8.57
CA SER A 341 15.40 16.77 -7.56
C SER A 341 15.60 18.26 -7.84
N GLU A 342 15.70 18.63 -9.12
CA GLU A 342 16.02 19.97 -9.57
C GLU A 342 14.78 20.75 -10.03
N PRO A 343 14.70 22.06 -9.73
CA PRO A 343 13.66 22.94 -10.23
C PRO A 343 13.68 23.06 -11.77
N GLY A 344 12.48 23.09 -12.38
CA GLY A 344 12.28 23.22 -13.83
C GLY A 344 12.23 21.89 -14.59
N ASN A 345 12.71 20.79 -14.00
CA ASN A 345 12.68 19.47 -14.64
C ASN A 345 11.24 18.98 -14.83
N LEU A 346 10.40 19.12 -13.82
CA LEU A 346 8.99 18.72 -13.92
C LEU A 346 8.25 19.63 -14.91
N THR A 347 8.45 20.94 -14.87
CA THR A 347 7.86 21.91 -15.81
C THR A 347 8.19 21.53 -17.25
N SER A 348 9.46 21.26 -17.55
CA SER A 348 9.92 20.84 -18.87
C SER A 348 9.28 19.52 -19.31
N ARG A 349 9.17 18.56 -18.41
CA ARG A 349 8.55 17.26 -18.68
C ARG A 349 7.05 17.39 -18.97
N LEU A 350 6.33 18.18 -18.17
CA LEU A 350 4.90 18.47 -18.38
C LEU A 350 4.64 19.10 -19.73
N LEU A 351 5.42 20.12 -20.12
CA LEU A 351 5.35 20.76 -21.44
C LEU A 351 5.61 19.75 -22.56
N TRP A 352 6.66 18.93 -22.41
CA TRP A 352 6.99 17.92 -23.41
C TRP A 352 5.84 16.92 -23.58
N MET A 353 5.25 16.39 -22.50
CA MET A 353 4.14 15.43 -22.57
C MET A 353 2.91 16.02 -23.27
N ARG A 354 2.60 17.28 -22.99
CA ARG A 354 1.47 17.96 -23.62
C ARG A 354 1.64 18.12 -25.12
N HIS A 355 2.87 18.34 -25.60
CA HIS A 355 3.15 18.47 -27.03
C HIS A 355 3.35 17.13 -27.76
N ASN A 356 3.61 16.05 -27.03
CA ASN A 356 3.89 14.72 -27.60
C ASN A 356 2.80 13.70 -27.22
N ASN A 357 1.54 14.13 -27.25
CA ASN A 357 0.38 13.33 -26.79
C ASN A 357 0.25 11.98 -27.50
N VAL A 358 0.59 11.87 -28.79
CA VAL A 358 0.55 10.60 -29.53
C VAL A 358 1.57 9.60 -28.99
N GLN A 359 2.79 10.05 -28.73
CA GLN A 359 3.83 9.19 -28.15
C GLN A 359 3.45 8.79 -26.72
N VAL A 360 2.95 9.74 -25.92
CA VAL A 360 2.47 9.50 -24.57
C VAL A 360 1.37 8.45 -24.56
N ALA A 361 0.37 8.55 -25.45
CA ALA A 361 -0.70 7.57 -25.56
C ALA A 361 -0.19 6.17 -25.93
N THR A 362 0.75 6.08 -26.87
CA THR A 362 1.35 4.80 -27.28
C THR A 362 2.11 4.12 -26.12
N GLU A 363 2.90 4.86 -25.36
CA GLU A 363 3.62 4.33 -24.22
C GLU A 363 2.69 4.02 -23.04
N LEU A 364 1.58 4.74 -22.90
CA LEU A 364 0.57 4.50 -21.88
C LEU A 364 -0.13 3.14 -22.05
N GLU A 365 -0.50 2.78 -23.26
CA GLU A 365 -1.10 1.46 -23.54
C GLU A 365 -0.16 0.32 -23.15
N LYS A 366 1.14 0.47 -23.43
CA LYS A 366 2.16 -0.52 -23.01
C LYS A 366 2.27 -0.59 -21.48
N LEU A 367 2.32 0.56 -20.81
CA LEU A 367 2.39 0.63 -19.35
C LEU A 367 1.15 0.00 -18.69
N LYS A 368 -0.04 0.36 -19.19
CA LYS A 368 -1.32 -0.19 -18.69
C LYS A 368 -1.37 -1.70 -18.83
N ALA A 369 -0.97 -2.22 -20.00
CA ALA A 369 -0.95 -3.66 -20.25
C ALA A 369 0.04 -4.39 -19.33
N ASP A 370 1.26 -3.87 -19.17
CA ASP A 370 2.28 -4.45 -18.30
C ASP A 370 1.88 -4.45 -16.82
N VAL A 371 1.41 -3.31 -16.30
CA VAL A 371 1.01 -3.18 -14.90
C VAL A 371 -0.19 -4.09 -14.60
N ASN A 372 -1.18 -4.16 -15.48
CA ASN A 372 -2.31 -5.09 -15.33
C ASN A 372 -1.87 -6.55 -15.38
N ALA A 373 -0.94 -6.92 -16.25
CA ALA A 373 -0.43 -8.29 -16.33
C ALA A 373 0.28 -8.72 -15.04
N ARG A 374 1.03 -7.80 -14.40
CA ARG A 374 1.81 -8.11 -13.20
C ARG A 374 1.04 -7.99 -11.89
N PHE A 375 0.08 -7.06 -11.80
CA PHE A 375 -0.52 -6.65 -10.52
C PHE A 375 -2.04 -6.80 -10.45
N ASN A 376 -2.69 -7.47 -11.43
CA ASN A 376 -4.13 -7.67 -11.37
C ASN A 376 -4.56 -8.48 -10.12
N GLU A 377 -5.75 -8.17 -9.64
CA GLU A 377 -6.30 -8.68 -8.40
C GLU A 377 -6.30 -10.21 -8.32
N LYS A 378 -6.75 -10.88 -9.39
CA LYS A 378 -6.86 -12.34 -9.44
C LYS A 378 -5.48 -13.01 -9.34
N LEU A 379 -4.49 -12.51 -10.09
CA LEU A 379 -3.12 -13.03 -10.04
C LEU A 379 -2.49 -12.83 -8.67
N GLN A 380 -2.69 -11.65 -8.08
CA GLN A 380 -2.14 -11.34 -6.76
C GLN A 380 -2.80 -12.20 -5.67
N ALA A 381 -4.10 -12.43 -5.74
CA ALA A 381 -4.81 -13.32 -4.82
C ALA A 381 -4.28 -14.76 -4.90
N ALA A 382 -4.06 -15.29 -6.11
CA ALA A 382 -3.49 -16.64 -6.29
C ALA A 382 -2.05 -16.74 -5.74
N LYS A 383 -1.23 -15.70 -5.91
CA LYS A 383 0.12 -15.65 -5.31
C LYS A 383 0.06 -15.60 -3.79
N PHE A 384 -0.88 -14.84 -3.23
CA PHE A 384 -1.07 -14.77 -1.79
C PHE A 384 -1.50 -16.13 -1.22
N GLU A 385 -2.46 -16.79 -1.85
CA GLU A 385 -2.89 -18.13 -1.47
C GLU A 385 -1.72 -19.13 -1.50
N SER A 386 -0.89 -19.09 -2.55
CA SER A 386 0.34 -19.90 -2.64
C SER A 386 1.30 -19.58 -1.47
N MET A 387 1.46 -18.31 -1.10
CA MET A 387 2.28 -17.89 0.04
C MET A 387 1.73 -18.45 1.36
N VAL A 388 0.41 -18.49 1.55
CA VAL A 388 -0.23 -19.09 2.73
C VAL A 388 0.13 -20.59 2.81
N PHE A 389 0.01 -21.33 1.72
CA PHE A 389 0.36 -22.76 1.71
C PHE A 389 1.84 -23.03 1.90
N LYS A 390 2.72 -22.21 1.30
CA LYS A 390 4.17 -22.29 1.57
C LYS A 390 4.46 -22.08 3.06
N THR A 391 3.80 -21.10 3.68
CA THR A 391 3.96 -20.82 5.11
C THR A 391 3.57 -22.02 5.97
N LEU A 392 2.47 -22.69 5.64
CA LEU A 392 1.99 -23.88 6.37
C LEU A 392 2.89 -25.11 6.16
N SER A 393 3.55 -25.23 5.00
CA SER A 393 4.48 -26.32 4.70
C SER A 393 5.82 -26.20 5.44
N LEU A 394 6.17 -25.03 5.91
CA LEU A 394 7.36 -24.85 6.75
C LEU A 394 7.13 -25.56 8.10
N GLY A 395 7.91 -26.58 8.39
CA GLY A 395 7.89 -27.28 9.65
C GLY A 395 8.07 -26.34 10.85
N ASP A 396 7.80 -26.82 12.06
CA ASP A 396 7.99 -26.07 13.30
C ASP A 396 9.47 -25.83 13.68
N GLY A 397 10.33 -25.67 12.66
CA GLY A 397 11.74 -25.37 12.83
C GLY A 397 11.95 -24.04 13.55
N ARG A 398 11.82 -24.05 14.87
CA ARG A 398 12.47 -23.03 15.71
C ARG A 398 13.95 -23.11 15.39
N ILE A 399 14.51 -22.01 14.88
CA ILE A 399 15.97 -21.86 14.82
C ILE A 399 16.41 -22.03 16.27
N GLY A 400 17.06 -23.19 16.55
CA GLY A 400 17.65 -23.40 17.85
C GLY A 400 18.58 -22.21 18.12
N ALA A 401 18.40 -21.57 19.27
CA ALA A 401 19.38 -20.67 19.80
C ALA A 401 20.70 -21.44 19.85
N ALA A 402 21.55 -21.25 18.85
CA ALA A 402 22.94 -21.64 18.95
C ALA A 402 23.56 -20.67 19.98
N GLY A 403 24.04 -21.27 21.09
CA GLY A 403 24.57 -20.62 22.25
C GLY A 403 25.81 -19.75 22.00
#